data_0594302a78c5d23b9051a30460792bd3
#
_entry.id   0594302a78c5d23b9051a30460792bd3
#
_cell.length_a   1.000
_cell.length_b   1.000
_cell.length_c   1.000
_cell.angle_alpha   90.00
_cell.angle_beta   90.00
_cell.angle_gamma   90.00
#
_symmetry.space_group_name_H-M   'P 1'
#
loop_
_entity.id
_entity.type
_entity.pdbx_description
1 polymer ?
#
loop_
_entity_poly.entity_id
_entity_poly.type
_entity_poly.pdbx_seq_one_letter_code
_entity_poly.pdbx_strand_id
1 'polypeptide(L)'
;MIRTRRNPAPLLLALTLALPAAAAAAAPAAAAVSTAGASDVRVAIPQPTGQYEVGRDTLHLVDADRRDPWVPAAARELMVSVYFPARTGGSAAPYMTVDEARLLLKGQRLDTVFKPEQLADVTTNAHLNARPVGGRHPLVVLSPGFTLNRATLTTLAEDLASKGYVVALVDHAYESFGTTFPGGRTLTCVACETVESAPSDEAEKALMAKAAVGRAADLSFVIDRLTRPARSAPAWRHWQMIDPRRIGAAGHSLGGNAAASVMAADRRVRAGVNLDGSFFAPVAVSGLGGRPFLMLGTKVQHSPGAADTTWTRDWPRLDGWKRWLTVADSGHFTFIDLPILGAQGGIVDPAAPLSGKRSGEITTSYVGAFFGRHLRGEQQPLLDGPSAADPEVAFQNP
;
A
#
# COMPACT_ATOMS: atom_id res chain seq x y z
N MET A 1 12.22 -17.46 -45.55
CA MET A 1 12.02 -17.82 -44.14
C MET A 1 11.33 -16.66 -43.48
N ILE A 2 10.03 -16.76 -43.33
CA ILE A 2 9.16 -15.70 -42.81
C ILE A 2 9.13 -15.86 -41.28
N ARG A 3 9.72 -14.91 -40.56
CA ARG A 3 9.62 -14.86 -39.09
C ARG A 3 8.28 -14.23 -38.73
N THR A 4 7.36 -15.03 -38.23
CA THR A 4 6.13 -14.59 -37.56
C THR A 4 6.51 -13.93 -36.27
N ARG A 5 6.23 -12.62 -36.14
CA ARG A 5 6.30 -11.88 -34.89
C ARG A 5 5.18 -12.40 -33.96
N ARG A 6 5.56 -13.05 -32.86
CA ARG A 6 4.66 -13.31 -31.75
C ARG A 6 4.51 -11.99 -30.98
N ASN A 7 3.30 -11.47 -30.93
CA ASN A 7 2.96 -10.39 -30.02
C ASN A 7 3.06 -10.92 -28.58
N PRO A 8 3.80 -10.26 -27.68
CA PRO A 8 3.76 -10.60 -26.26
C PRO A 8 2.42 -10.12 -25.69
N ALA A 9 1.68 -11.03 -25.10
CA ALA A 9 0.52 -10.67 -24.28
C ALA A 9 1.05 -10.03 -22.99
N PRO A 10 0.58 -8.83 -22.62
CA PRO A 10 1.01 -8.20 -21.37
C PRO A 10 0.38 -8.96 -20.19
N LEU A 11 1.22 -9.43 -19.26
CA LEU A 11 0.79 -9.90 -17.96
C LEU A 11 0.52 -8.68 -17.04
N LEU A 12 -0.36 -7.82 -17.52
CA LEU A 12 -1.01 -6.84 -16.64
C LEU A 12 -2.01 -7.62 -15.81
N LEU A 13 -1.87 -7.58 -14.49
CA LEU A 13 -2.93 -7.92 -13.56
C LEU A 13 -4.06 -6.89 -13.76
N ALA A 14 -4.70 -6.96 -14.93
CA ALA A 14 -5.82 -6.14 -15.29
C ALA A 14 -7.06 -6.79 -14.71
N LEU A 15 -7.88 -5.99 -14.07
CA LEU A 15 -9.29 -6.26 -13.83
C LEU A 15 -9.93 -6.54 -15.20
N THR A 16 -9.94 -7.81 -15.66
CA THR A 16 -10.68 -8.18 -16.87
C THR A 16 -12.13 -8.38 -16.50
N LEU A 17 -12.96 -7.39 -16.82
CA LEU A 17 -14.41 -7.54 -16.95
C LEU A 17 -14.66 -8.48 -18.15
N ALA A 18 -14.77 -9.80 -17.90
CA ALA A 18 -15.22 -10.76 -18.89
C ALA A 18 -16.76 -10.73 -18.94
N LEU A 19 -17.31 -10.14 -19.99
CA LEU A 19 -18.71 -10.26 -20.34
C LEU A 19 -18.92 -11.59 -21.11
N PRO A 20 -19.81 -12.49 -20.69
CA PRO A 20 -20.19 -13.62 -21.51
C PRO A 20 -21.13 -13.17 -22.63
N ALA A 21 -20.77 -13.48 -23.86
CA ALA A 21 -21.65 -13.37 -25.01
C ALA A 21 -22.64 -14.55 -24.99
N ALA A 22 -23.88 -14.32 -24.66
CA ALA A 22 -25.00 -15.22 -24.94
C ALA A 22 -26.04 -14.47 -25.75
N ALA A 23 -26.18 -14.83 -27.03
CA ALA A 23 -27.22 -14.36 -27.90
C ALA A 23 -28.53 -15.10 -27.59
N ALA A 24 -29.58 -14.34 -27.25
CA ALA A 24 -30.96 -14.76 -27.46
C ALA A 24 -31.84 -13.51 -27.57
N ALA A 25 -32.51 -13.42 -28.69
CA ALA A 25 -33.42 -12.31 -29.06
C ALA A 25 -34.70 -12.36 -28.25
N ALA A 26 -35.08 -11.23 -27.65
CA ALA A 26 -36.47 -10.85 -27.41
C ALA A 26 -36.56 -9.32 -27.32
N ALA A 27 -37.43 -8.72 -28.10
CA ALA A 27 -37.60 -7.29 -28.28
C ALA A 27 -38.46 -6.66 -27.15
N PRO A 28 -38.65 -5.32 -27.11
CA PRO A 28 -38.23 -4.48 -26.00
C PRO A 28 -39.41 -3.95 -25.19
N ALA A 29 -39.26 -3.89 -23.90
CA ALA A 29 -39.94 -2.90 -23.07
C ALA A 29 -38.92 -1.79 -22.78
N ALA A 30 -39.11 -0.64 -23.39
CA ALA A 30 -38.32 0.56 -23.09
C ALA A 30 -38.64 1.00 -21.65
N ALA A 31 -37.92 0.49 -20.70
CA ALA A 31 -37.82 1.11 -19.38
C ALA A 31 -36.90 2.34 -19.56
N ALA A 32 -37.49 3.52 -19.41
CA ALA A 32 -36.76 4.78 -19.32
C ALA A 32 -35.73 4.61 -18.17
N VAL A 33 -34.49 4.47 -18.56
CA VAL A 33 -33.37 4.65 -17.63
C VAL A 33 -33.39 6.11 -17.25
N SER A 34 -33.96 6.37 -16.06
CA SER A 34 -33.83 7.65 -15.41
C SER A 34 -32.36 7.89 -15.24
N THR A 35 -31.75 8.75 -16.02
CA THR A 35 -30.46 9.38 -15.74
C THR A 35 -30.66 10.25 -14.50
N ALA A 36 -30.74 9.62 -13.31
CA ALA A 36 -30.47 10.32 -12.09
C ALA A 36 -29.07 10.92 -12.27
N GLY A 37 -29.02 12.25 -12.33
CA GLY A 37 -27.78 13.00 -12.50
C GLY A 37 -26.73 12.41 -11.56
N ALA A 38 -25.48 12.34 -12.01
CA ALA A 38 -24.35 11.96 -11.17
C ALA A 38 -24.45 12.82 -9.92
N SER A 39 -25.04 12.24 -8.86
CA SER A 39 -25.15 12.88 -7.57
C SER A 39 -23.71 13.19 -7.14
N ASP A 40 -23.47 14.38 -6.62
CA ASP A 40 -22.24 14.79 -5.96
C ASP A 40 -22.01 13.89 -4.73
N VAL A 41 -21.74 12.61 -4.94
CA VAL A 41 -21.35 11.68 -3.89
C VAL A 41 -19.94 12.09 -3.47
N ARG A 42 -19.86 12.78 -2.35
CA ARG A 42 -18.59 13.15 -1.77
C ARG A 42 -17.96 11.88 -1.20
N VAL A 43 -16.95 11.37 -1.89
CA VAL A 43 -16.20 10.19 -1.49
C VAL A 43 -15.24 10.55 -0.35
N ALA A 44 -15.13 9.69 0.66
CA ALA A 44 -14.34 9.96 1.86
C ALA A 44 -13.57 8.71 2.33
N ILE A 45 -12.43 8.94 2.92
CA ILE A 45 -11.71 7.93 3.72
C ILE A 45 -12.52 7.64 4.99
N PRO A 46 -12.68 6.37 5.39
CA PRO A 46 -13.39 5.99 6.61
C PRO A 46 -12.79 6.68 7.84
N GLN A 47 -13.66 6.94 8.84
CA GLN A 47 -13.19 7.51 10.11
C GLN A 47 -12.20 6.54 10.77
N PRO A 48 -11.03 7.03 11.21
CA PRO A 48 -10.07 6.25 11.97
C PRO A 48 -10.66 5.76 13.31
N THR A 49 -10.19 4.60 13.77
CA THR A 49 -10.75 3.94 14.98
C THR A 49 -10.01 4.25 16.26
N GLY A 50 -8.91 5.01 16.21
CA GLY A 50 -8.12 5.41 17.38
C GLY A 50 -8.66 6.65 18.08
N GLN A 51 -8.00 7.02 19.17
CA GLN A 51 -8.44 8.12 20.05
C GLN A 51 -7.88 9.50 19.65
N TYR A 52 -6.91 9.56 18.76
CA TYR A 52 -6.25 10.81 18.38
C TYR A 52 -6.77 11.33 17.04
N GLU A 53 -6.86 12.65 16.94
CA GLU A 53 -6.90 13.30 15.63
C GLU A 53 -5.62 13.03 14.87
N VAL A 54 -5.66 13.15 13.56
CA VAL A 54 -4.53 12.83 12.68
C VAL A 54 -3.97 14.11 12.08
N GLY A 55 -2.68 14.32 12.26
CA GLY A 55 -1.91 15.35 11.55
C GLY A 55 -1.17 14.75 10.37
N ARG A 56 -0.95 15.53 9.30
CA ARG A 56 -0.14 15.13 8.15
C ARG A 56 0.82 16.22 7.72
N ASP A 57 2.09 15.86 7.57
CA ASP A 57 3.12 16.64 6.88
C ASP A 57 3.57 15.89 5.62
N THR A 58 4.06 16.61 4.61
CA THR A 58 4.64 16.02 3.41
C THR A 58 6.10 16.43 3.27
N LEU A 59 6.97 15.46 3.00
CA LEU A 59 8.40 15.65 2.86
C LEU A 59 8.84 15.25 1.45
N HIS A 60 9.75 16.04 0.89
CA HIS A 60 10.56 15.66 -0.27
C HIS A 60 11.96 15.30 0.23
N LEU A 61 12.37 14.05 0.06
CA LEU A 61 13.67 13.56 0.48
C LEU A 61 14.51 13.21 -0.75
N VAL A 62 15.76 13.66 -0.76
CA VAL A 62 16.74 13.33 -1.79
C VAL A 62 17.88 12.56 -1.15
N ASP A 63 18.12 11.34 -1.65
CA ASP A 63 19.29 10.54 -1.31
C ASP A 63 20.40 10.83 -2.34
N ALA A 64 21.23 11.80 -2.02
CA ALA A 64 22.29 12.27 -2.92
C ALA A 64 23.39 11.21 -3.15
N ASP A 65 23.52 10.26 -2.25
CA ASP A 65 24.54 9.21 -2.30
C ASP A 65 24.11 8.01 -3.17
N ARG A 66 22.82 7.94 -3.53
CA ARG A 66 22.28 6.90 -4.42
C ARG A 66 21.74 7.45 -5.72
N ARG A 67 22.07 6.78 -6.81
CA ARG A 67 21.44 7.01 -8.12
C ARG A 67 20.10 6.28 -8.18
N ASP A 68 19.16 6.89 -8.91
CA ASP A 68 17.88 6.24 -9.16
C ASP A 68 18.09 4.96 -10.00
N PRO A 69 17.50 3.81 -9.61
CA PRO A 69 17.72 2.53 -10.30
C PRO A 69 17.08 2.46 -11.69
N TRP A 70 16.12 3.34 -11.99
CA TRP A 70 15.39 3.39 -13.25
C TRP A 70 15.84 4.54 -14.14
N VAL A 71 16.33 5.63 -13.53
CA VAL A 71 16.86 6.82 -14.21
C VAL A 71 18.23 7.16 -13.61
N PRO A 72 19.30 6.43 -13.97
CA PRO A 72 20.63 6.56 -13.33
C PRO A 72 21.28 7.94 -13.43
N ALA A 73 20.80 8.80 -14.32
CA ALA A 73 21.25 10.20 -14.40
C ALA A 73 20.74 11.06 -13.21
N ALA A 74 19.63 10.64 -12.57
CA ALA A 74 19.02 11.33 -11.43
C ALA A 74 19.54 10.79 -10.09
N ALA A 75 19.49 11.62 -9.04
CA ALA A 75 19.59 11.16 -7.66
C ALA A 75 18.28 10.45 -7.27
N ARG A 76 18.35 9.57 -6.26
CA ARG A 76 17.13 8.91 -5.74
C ARG A 76 16.28 9.91 -4.95
N GLU A 77 15.03 10.10 -5.37
CA GLU A 77 14.07 11.02 -4.75
C GLU A 77 12.87 10.27 -4.21
N LEU A 78 12.34 10.71 -3.08
CA LEU A 78 11.17 10.11 -2.43
C LEU A 78 10.20 11.22 -1.99
N MET A 79 8.89 11.00 -2.21
CA MET A 79 7.86 11.77 -1.54
C MET A 79 7.33 10.97 -0.34
N VAL A 80 7.25 11.60 0.82
CA VAL A 80 6.84 10.94 2.06
C VAL A 80 5.72 11.74 2.71
N SER A 81 4.56 11.12 2.92
CA SER A 81 3.52 11.66 3.79
C SER A 81 3.73 11.12 5.20
N VAL A 82 3.96 12.00 6.17
CA VAL A 82 4.14 11.63 7.58
C VAL A 82 2.83 11.92 8.31
N TYR A 83 2.13 10.87 8.73
CA TYR A 83 0.93 10.96 9.55
C TYR A 83 1.32 10.80 11.02
N PHE A 84 0.66 11.52 11.91
CA PHE A 84 1.01 11.51 13.33
C PHE A 84 -0.18 11.81 14.22
N PRO A 85 -0.19 11.32 15.48
CA PRO A 85 -1.22 11.64 16.44
C PRO A 85 -1.20 13.13 16.76
N ALA A 86 -2.34 13.76 16.59
CA ALA A 86 -2.50 15.21 16.72
C ALA A 86 -3.62 15.58 17.68
N ARG A 87 -3.67 16.87 18.02
CA ARG A 87 -4.82 17.53 18.65
C ARG A 87 -5.68 18.14 17.55
N THR A 88 -6.94 18.36 17.86
CA THR A 88 -7.89 19.04 16.96
C THR A 88 -7.31 20.36 16.41
N GLY A 89 -7.53 20.61 15.14
CA GLY A 89 -7.16 21.85 14.44
C GLY A 89 -6.30 21.61 13.19
N GLY A 90 -6.19 22.64 12.37
CA GLY A 90 -5.58 22.61 11.06
C GLY A 90 -6.60 22.56 9.92
N SER A 91 -6.14 22.62 8.68
CA SER A 91 -6.97 22.45 7.49
C SER A 91 -6.95 20.99 7.04
N ALA A 92 -8.03 20.52 6.40
CA ALA A 92 -8.07 19.17 5.85
C ALA A 92 -6.89 18.94 4.88
N ALA A 93 -6.26 17.78 4.99
CA ALA A 93 -5.18 17.39 4.09
C ALA A 93 -5.78 16.83 2.79
N PRO A 94 -5.27 17.19 1.60
CA PRO A 94 -5.75 16.63 0.33
C PRO A 94 -5.39 15.14 0.24
N TYR A 95 -6.23 14.34 -0.41
CA TYR A 95 -5.92 12.91 -0.64
C TYR A 95 -4.73 12.76 -1.60
N MET A 96 -4.87 13.29 -2.81
CA MET A 96 -3.81 13.33 -3.83
C MET A 96 -3.98 14.55 -4.73
N THR A 97 -3.04 14.81 -5.63
CA THR A 97 -3.19 15.86 -6.64
C THR A 97 -4.07 15.38 -7.80
N VAL A 98 -4.65 16.33 -8.57
CA VAL A 98 -5.43 15.99 -9.78
C VAL A 98 -4.59 15.23 -10.80
N ASP A 99 -3.30 15.57 -10.94
CA ASP A 99 -2.39 14.88 -11.85
C ASP A 99 -2.11 13.44 -11.40
N GLU A 100 -1.89 13.20 -10.10
CA GLU A 100 -1.75 11.84 -9.54
C GLU A 100 -3.04 11.04 -9.75
N ALA A 101 -4.20 11.63 -9.50
CA ALA A 101 -5.51 11.02 -9.72
C ALA A 101 -5.73 10.64 -11.19
N ARG A 102 -5.45 11.56 -12.12
CA ARG A 102 -5.59 11.33 -13.56
C ARG A 102 -4.71 10.17 -14.04
N LEU A 103 -3.46 10.13 -13.60
CA LEU A 103 -2.52 9.09 -13.99
C LEU A 103 -2.87 7.74 -13.36
N LEU A 104 -3.30 7.72 -12.10
CA LEU A 104 -3.77 6.51 -11.43
C LEU A 104 -5.00 5.93 -12.13
N LEU A 105 -6.03 6.75 -12.38
CA LEU A 105 -7.26 6.32 -13.05
C LEU A 105 -6.96 5.78 -14.45
N LYS A 106 -6.13 6.47 -15.22
CA LYS A 106 -5.70 6.00 -16.55
C LYS A 106 -4.96 4.67 -16.47
N GLY A 107 -4.01 4.54 -15.57
CA GLY A 107 -3.24 3.31 -15.38
C GLY A 107 -4.09 2.13 -14.93
N GLN A 108 -5.12 2.39 -14.11
CA GLN A 108 -6.09 1.39 -13.65
C GLN A 108 -7.26 1.20 -14.64
N ARG A 109 -7.30 1.93 -15.78
CA ARG A 109 -8.40 1.91 -16.76
C ARG A 109 -9.77 2.29 -16.17
N LEU A 110 -9.75 3.20 -15.19
CA LEU A 110 -10.94 3.74 -14.51
C LEU A 110 -11.24 5.17 -14.92
N ASP A 111 -10.52 5.75 -15.88
CA ASP A 111 -10.64 7.11 -16.35
C ASP A 111 -11.95 7.40 -17.12
N THR A 112 -12.65 6.35 -17.55
CA THR A 112 -14.02 6.45 -18.11
C THR A 112 -15.12 6.40 -17.04
N VAL A 113 -14.77 6.02 -15.82
CA VAL A 113 -15.70 5.79 -14.70
C VAL A 113 -15.64 6.92 -13.67
N PHE A 114 -14.42 7.38 -13.35
CA PHE A 114 -14.18 8.48 -12.42
C PHE A 114 -13.50 9.65 -13.11
N LYS A 115 -13.86 10.85 -12.68
CA LYS A 115 -13.10 12.06 -13.01
C LYS A 115 -11.92 12.21 -12.04
N PRO A 116 -10.76 12.70 -12.52
CA PRO A 116 -9.61 12.93 -11.65
C PRO A 116 -9.91 13.82 -10.43
N GLU A 117 -10.75 14.84 -10.62
CA GLU A 117 -11.16 15.77 -9.57
C GLU A 117 -11.92 15.04 -8.44
N GLN A 118 -12.76 14.06 -8.75
CA GLN A 118 -13.51 13.29 -7.74
C GLN A 118 -12.56 12.51 -6.82
N LEU A 119 -11.47 11.95 -7.38
CA LEU A 119 -10.48 11.25 -6.59
C LEU A 119 -9.55 12.21 -5.84
N ALA A 120 -9.22 13.35 -6.44
CA ALA A 120 -8.42 14.39 -5.77
C ALA A 120 -9.18 15.05 -4.61
N ASP A 121 -10.51 15.20 -4.73
CA ASP A 121 -11.40 15.82 -3.73
C ASP A 121 -11.87 14.84 -2.64
N VAL A 122 -11.33 13.62 -2.61
CA VAL A 122 -11.63 12.65 -1.54
C VAL A 122 -11.36 13.29 -0.17
N THR A 123 -12.37 13.27 0.69
CA THR A 123 -12.25 13.79 2.04
C THR A 123 -11.40 12.85 2.90
N THR A 124 -10.34 13.38 3.49
CA THR A 124 -9.47 12.69 4.45
C THR A 124 -9.76 13.15 5.87
N ASN A 125 -9.29 12.38 6.87
CA ASN A 125 -9.41 12.75 8.28
C ASN A 125 -8.14 13.45 8.81
N ALA A 126 -7.07 13.44 8.02
CA ALA A 126 -5.82 14.09 8.39
C ALA A 126 -5.88 15.61 8.19
N HIS A 127 -5.16 16.35 9.04
CA HIS A 127 -5.09 17.80 9.00
C HIS A 127 -3.67 18.31 8.82
N LEU A 128 -3.51 19.28 7.92
CA LEU A 128 -2.26 20.04 7.75
C LEU A 128 -2.09 21.02 8.91
N ASN A 129 -0.84 21.26 9.32
CA ASN A 129 -0.51 22.16 10.43
C ASN A 129 -1.16 21.78 11.77
N ALA A 130 -1.61 20.54 11.93
CA ALA A 130 -2.12 20.03 13.19
C ALA A 130 -1.03 20.05 14.27
N ARG A 131 -1.43 20.28 15.52
CA ARG A 131 -0.51 20.25 16.67
C ARG A 131 -0.28 18.81 17.11
N PRO A 132 0.97 18.34 17.19
CA PRO A 132 1.24 16.97 17.63
C PRO A 132 0.85 16.74 19.08
N VAL A 133 0.47 15.50 19.38
CA VAL A 133 0.35 15.01 20.76
C VAL A 133 1.76 14.78 21.33
N GLY A 134 1.96 15.13 22.59
CA GLY A 134 3.25 14.89 23.26
C GLY A 134 3.56 13.41 23.44
N GLY A 135 4.83 13.09 23.69
CA GLY A 135 5.32 11.74 23.93
C GLY A 135 6.15 11.18 22.78
N ARG A 136 6.56 9.90 22.94
CA ARG A 136 7.28 9.16 21.91
C ARG A 136 6.42 8.02 21.40
N HIS A 137 6.28 7.97 20.10
CA HIS A 137 5.39 7.07 19.35
C HIS A 137 6.19 6.10 18.49
N PRO A 138 5.77 4.84 18.35
CA PRO A 138 6.38 3.93 17.37
C PRO A 138 6.27 4.50 15.96
N LEU A 139 7.28 4.22 15.13
CA LEU A 139 7.27 4.54 13.70
C LEU A 139 6.82 3.33 12.89
N VAL A 140 5.92 3.51 11.95
CA VAL A 140 5.60 2.53 10.91
C VAL A 140 5.92 3.13 9.55
N VAL A 141 6.79 2.49 8.77
CA VAL A 141 7.03 2.88 7.38
C VAL A 141 6.16 2.04 6.46
N LEU A 142 5.42 2.69 5.56
CA LEU A 142 4.50 2.04 4.61
C LEU A 142 4.98 2.22 3.17
N SER A 143 4.93 1.14 2.39
CA SER A 143 5.25 1.15 0.95
C SER A 143 4.04 0.65 0.14
N PRO A 144 3.59 1.39 -0.88
CA PRO A 144 2.45 1.00 -1.72
C PRO A 144 2.82 -0.13 -2.70
N GLY A 145 1.82 -0.64 -3.41
CA GLY A 145 2.02 -1.57 -4.52
C GLY A 145 2.86 -0.96 -5.65
N PHE A 146 3.37 -1.83 -6.52
CA PHE A 146 3.97 -1.38 -7.78
C PHE A 146 2.91 -0.67 -8.62
N THR A 147 3.26 0.37 -9.35
CA THR A 147 2.37 1.25 -10.12
C THR A 147 1.51 2.23 -9.27
N LEU A 148 1.34 1.97 -7.99
CA LEU A 148 0.49 2.76 -7.10
C LEU A 148 1.29 3.85 -6.39
N ASN A 149 0.65 5.00 -6.16
CA ASN A 149 1.22 6.05 -5.32
C ASN A 149 0.86 5.86 -3.84
N ARG A 150 1.56 6.57 -2.96
CA ARG A 150 1.41 6.47 -1.51
C ARG A 150 -0.02 6.70 -1.02
N ALA A 151 -0.79 7.58 -1.68
CA ALA A 151 -2.14 7.94 -1.23
C ALA A 151 -3.06 6.71 -1.11
N THR A 152 -2.81 5.65 -1.87
CA THR A 152 -3.64 4.43 -1.86
C THR A 152 -3.62 3.65 -0.54
N LEU A 153 -2.79 4.03 0.42
CA LEU A 153 -2.74 3.45 1.78
C LEU A 153 -3.13 4.47 2.88
N THR A 154 -3.85 5.54 2.52
CA THR A 154 -4.23 6.61 3.46
C THR A 154 -5.12 6.09 4.59
N THR A 155 -6.11 5.24 4.31
CA THR A 155 -6.97 4.63 5.34
C THR A 155 -6.14 3.94 6.43
N LEU A 156 -5.18 3.11 6.04
CA LEU A 156 -4.31 2.42 7.00
C LEU A 156 -3.40 3.40 7.74
N ALA A 157 -2.86 4.39 7.05
CA ALA A 157 -1.97 5.38 7.66
C ALA A 157 -2.68 6.25 8.68
N GLU A 158 -3.90 6.72 8.37
CA GLU A 158 -4.72 7.52 9.28
C GLU A 158 -5.16 6.70 10.50
N ASP A 159 -5.59 5.46 10.28
CA ASP A 159 -6.01 4.59 11.38
C ASP A 159 -4.86 4.28 12.35
N LEU A 160 -3.67 3.95 11.85
CA LEU A 160 -2.50 3.75 12.69
C LEU A 160 -2.10 5.05 13.42
N ALA A 161 -2.14 6.20 12.75
CA ALA A 161 -1.80 7.47 13.40
C ALA A 161 -2.79 7.83 14.50
N SER A 162 -4.09 7.59 14.28
CA SER A 162 -5.12 7.79 15.31
C SER A 162 -4.94 6.88 16.53
N LYS A 163 -4.30 5.72 16.36
CA LYS A 163 -3.92 4.78 17.42
C LYS A 163 -2.59 5.14 18.10
N GLY A 164 -1.95 6.24 17.72
CA GLY A 164 -0.74 6.73 18.37
C GLY A 164 0.57 6.27 17.73
N TYR A 165 0.59 5.97 16.45
CA TYR A 165 1.81 5.74 15.68
C TYR A 165 2.20 6.99 14.89
N VAL A 166 3.48 7.19 14.63
CA VAL A 166 3.95 8.01 13.53
C VAL A 166 4.05 7.09 12.31
N VAL A 167 3.44 7.48 11.19
CA VAL A 167 3.41 6.66 9.98
C VAL A 167 4.06 7.42 8.84
N ALA A 168 5.10 6.86 8.25
CA ALA A 168 5.75 7.41 7.05
C ALA A 168 5.34 6.60 5.82
N LEU A 169 4.47 7.16 4.99
CA LEU A 169 3.95 6.57 3.78
C LEU A 169 4.77 7.07 2.58
N VAL A 170 5.47 6.16 1.89
CA VAL A 170 6.57 6.49 0.98
C VAL A 170 6.19 6.25 -0.47
N ASP A 171 6.40 7.27 -1.35
CA ASP A 171 6.47 7.06 -2.78
C ASP A 171 7.90 6.83 -3.24
N HIS A 172 8.07 5.87 -4.12
CA HIS A 172 9.31 5.52 -4.76
C HIS A 172 9.35 6.14 -6.17
N ALA A 173 10.26 7.08 -6.42
CA ALA A 173 10.35 7.76 -7.71
C ALA A 173 10.37 6.78 -8.88
N TYR A 174 9.64 7.10 -9.95
CA TYR A 174 9.54 6.32 -11.19
C TYR A 174 8.92 4.92 -11.07
N GLU A 175 8.24 4.60 -9.95
CA GLU A 175 7.65 3.28 -9.71
C GLU A 175 6.11 3.31 -9.56
N SER A 176 5.49 4.49 -9.71
CA SER A 176 4.04 4.69 -9.72
C SER A 176 3.57 5.31 -11.04
N PHE A 177 2.30 5.15 -11.38
CA PHE A 177 1.73 5.81 -12.54
C PHE A 177 1.92 7.33 -12.48
N GLY A 178 1.91 7.92 -11.29
CA GLY A 178 2.21 9.33 -11.09
C GLY A 178 2.47 9.69 -9.64
N THR A 179 3.58 10.40 -9.40
CA THR A 179 3.90 11.04 -8.13
C THR A 179 4.31 12.49 -8.38
N THR A 180 3.64 13.42 -7.70
CA THR A 180 3.93 14.85 -7.81
C THR A 180 4.99 15.27 -6.79
N PHE A 181 6.04 15.92 -7.30
CA PHE A 181 7.15 16.49 -6.55
C PHE A 181 7.02 18.02 -6.45
N PRO A 182 7.81 18.68 -5.58
CA PRO A 182 7.81 20.15 -5.46
C PRO A 182 7.99 20.83 -6.81
N GLY A 183 7.32 21.98 -7.00
CA GLY A 183 7.32 22.73 -8.26
C GLY A 183 6.36 22.17 -9.31
N GLY A 184 5.46 21.24 -8.95
CA GLY A 184 4.48 20.68 -9.87
C GLY A 184 5.04 19.64 -10.85
N ARG A 185 6.27 19.17 -10.64
CA ARG A 185 6.90 18.13 -11.44
C ARG A 185 6.27 16.77 -11.09
N THR A 186 5.65 16.09 -12.05
CA THR A 186 5.08 14.76 -11.86
C THR A 186 5.97 13.72 -12.55
N LEU A 187 6.46 12.75 -11.78
CA LEU A 187 7.22 11.61 -12.30
C LEU A 187 6.27 10.44 -12.57
N THR A 188 6.47 9.80 -13.73
CA THR A 188 5.71 8.64 -14.18
C THR A 188 6.48 7.33 -14.02
N CYS A 189 5.86 6.20 -14.33
CA CYS A 189 6.40 4.86 -14.07
C CYS A 189 7.41 4.41 -15.14
N VAL A 190 8.64 4.87 -15.10
CA VAL A 190 9.74 4.34 -15.95
C VAL A 190 10.02 2.88 -15.63
N ALA A 191 9.87 2.48 -14.37
CA ALA A 191 10.00 1.10 -13.94
C ALA A 191 8.97 0.18 -14.64
N CYS A 192 7.73 0.66 -14.86
CA CYS A 192 6.70 -0.10 -15.56
C CYS A 192 7.13 -0.45 -16.98
N GLU A 193 7.62 0.54 -17.73
CA GLU A 193 8.09 0.33 -19.10
C GLU A 193 9.25 -0.68 -19.16
N THR A 194 10.16 -0.61 -18.17
CA THR A 194 11.28 -1.54 -18.05
C THR A 194 10.82 -2.95 -17.73
N VAL A 195 9.86 -3.11 -16.81
CA VAL A 195 9.33 -4.43 -16.42
C VAL A 195 8.49 -5.04 -17.54
N GLU A 196 7.60 -4.26 -18.16
CA GLU A 196 6.75 -4.73 -19.27
C GLU A 196 7.54 -5.10 -20.52
N SER A 197 8.71 -4.49 -20.73
CA SER A 197 9.60 -4.80 -21.84
C SER A 197 10.59 -5.93 -21.54
N ALA A 198 10.50 -6.59 -20.38
CA ALA A 198 11.37 -7.68 -20.01
C ALA A 198 11.29 -8.83 -21.03
N PRO A 199 12.43 -9.47 -21.41
CA PRO A 199 12.46 -10.47 -22.46
C PRO A 199 11.87 -11.83 -22.04
N SER A 200 11.66 -12.08 -20.75
CA SER A 200 11.07 -13.29 -20.18
C SER A 200 10.46 -13.06 -18.82
N ASP A 201 9.62 -13.98 -18.35
CA ASP A 201 9.02 -13.98 -17.01
C ASP A 201 10.10 -13.98 -15.91
N GLU A 202 11.22 -14.66 -16.12
CA GLU A 202 12.34 -14.68 -15.16
C GLU A 202 13.01 -13.29 -15.08
N ALA A 203 13.18 -12.61 -16.22
CA ALA A 203 13.73 -11.27 -16.27
C ALA A 203 12.77 -10.26 -15.59
N GLU A 204 11.46 -10.39 -15.82
CA GLU A 204 10.43 -9.60 -15.14
C GLU A 204 10.51 -9.79 -13.62
N LYS A 205 10.50 -11.04 -13.14
CA LYS A 205 10.62 -11.36 -11.71
C LYS A 205 11.92 -10.82 -11.10
N ALA A 206 13.02 -10.86 -11.85
CA ALA A 206 14.31 -10.30 -11.40
C ALA A 206 14.24 -8.77 -11.27
N LEU A 207 13.54 -8.07 -12.17
CA LEU A 207 13.30 -6.63 -12.05
C LEU A 207 12.40 -6.29 -10.87
N MET A 208 11.36 -7.07 -10.63
CA MET A 208 10.49 -6.90 -9.45
C MET A 208 11.26 -7.16 -8.14
N ALA A 209 12.15 -8.15 -8.11
CA ALA A 209 13.04 -8.39 -6.97
C ALA A 209 14.01 -7.22 -6.75
N LYS A 210 14.60 -6.67 -7.84
CA LYS A 210 15.43 -5.46 -7.79
C LYS A 210 14.65 -4.27 -7.22
N ALA A 211 13.40 -4.07 -7.64
CA ALA A 211 12.55 -3.02 -7.12
C ALA A 211 12.28 -3.21 -5.61
N ALA A 212 11.93 -4.41 -5.16
CA ALA A 212 11.69 -4.69 -3.74
C ALA A 212 12.92 -4.38 -2.85
N VAL A 213 14.11 -4.77 -3.30
CA VAL A 213 15.39 -4.48 -2.60
C VAL A 213 15.73 -2.99 -2.65
N GLY A 214 15.49 -2.32 -3.79
CA GLY A 214 15.65 -0.86 -3.92
C GLY A 214 14.75 -0.10 -2.96
N ARG A 215 13.48 -0.51 -2.85
CA ARG A 215 12.52 0.05 -1.88
C ARG A 215 12.93 -0.19 -0.43
N ALA A 216 13.54 -1.34 -0.12
CA ALA A 216 14.09 -1.58 1.22
C ALA A 216 15.16 -0.55 1.59
N ALA A 217 16.04 -0.18 0.66
CA ALA A 217 17.01 0.87 0.86
C ALA A 217 16.35 2.26 1.02
N ASP A 218 15.27 2.53 0.27
CA ASP A 218 14.49 3.76 0.42
C ASP A 218 13.85 3.85 1.82
N LEU A 219 13.24 2.76 2.31
CA LEU A 219 12.64 2.71 3.64
C LEU A 219 13.70 2.91 4.74
N SER A 220 14.88 2.28 4.63
CA SER A 220 16.00 2.53 5.55
C SER A 220 16.45 3.98 5.53
N PHE A 221 16.55 4.59 4.34
CA PHE A 221 16.89 6.02 4.20
C PHE A 221 15.83 6.92 4.86
N VAL A 222 14.53 6.64 4.66
CA VAL A 222 13.46 7.39 5.34
C VAL A 222 13.57 7.25 6.86
N ILE A 223 13.85 6.05 7.39
CA ILE A 223 14.08 5.81 8.81
C ILE A 223 15.26 6.65 9.32
N ASP A 224 16.37 6.71 8.56
CA ASP A 224 17.52 7.55 8.92
C ASP A 224 17.14 9.03 8.99
N ARG A 225 16.45 9.54 7.96
CA ARG A 225 16.05 10.95 7.88
C ARG A 225 15.08 11.36 8.99
N LEU A 226 14.22 10.43 9.45
CA LEU A 226 13.24 10.68 10.48
C LEU A 226 13.77 10.45 11.90
N THR A 227 14.76 9.56 12.10
CA THR A 227 15.24 9.18 13.45
C THR A 227 16.62 9.70 13.79
N ARG A 228 17.41 10.10 12.80
CA ARG A 228 18.79 10.61 12.94
C ARG A 228 18.94 11.93 12.17
N PRO A 229 18.19 12.96 12.49
CA PRO A 229 18.27 14.20 11.75
C PRO A 229 19.64 14.85 11.92
N ALA A 230 20.13 15.51 10.86
CA ALA A 230 21.24 16.42 10.97
C ALA A 230 20.89 17.50 12.01
N ARG A 231 21.83 17.84 12.91
CA ARG A 231 21.58 18.79 14.02
C ARG A 231 21.12 20.17 13.52
N SER A 232 21.54 20.58 12.32
CA SER A 232 21.25 21.89 11.74
C SER A 232 19.93 21.97 10.98
N ALA A 233 19.39 20.86 10.47
CA ALA A 233 18.15 20.83 9.67
C ALA A 233 17.51 19.43 9.71
N PRO A 234 16.60 19.17 10.66
CA PRO A 234 15.83 17.91 10.67
C PRO A 234 14.94 17.85 9.41
N ALA A 235 14.87 16.67 8.78
CA ALA A 235 14.00 16.46 7.64
C ALA A 235 12.52 16.62 7.99
N TRP A 236 12.17 16.36 9.24
CA TRP A 236 10.82 16.55 9.80
C TRP A 236 10.89 17.27 11.14
N ARG A 237 10.13 18.35 11.27
CA ARG A 237 10.15 19.22 12.46
C ARG A 237 9.74 18.50 13.77
N HIS A 238 8.92 17.47 13.69
CA HIS A 238 8.41 16.73 14.85
C HIS A 238 9.13 15.38 15.09
N TRP A 239 10.32 15.18 14.54
CA TRP A 239 11.09 13.95 14.63
C TRP A 239 11.24 13.39 16.07
N GLN A 240 11.25 14.28 17.09
CA GLN A 240 11.35 13.91 18.49
C GLN A 240 10.17 13.09 19.00
N MET A 241 9.02 13.09 18.26
CA MET A 241 7.88 12.22 18.56
C MET A 241 8.19 10.74 18.29
N ILE A 242 9.21 10.43 17.52
CA ILE A 242 9.51 9.04 17.13
C ILE A 242 10.31 8.35 18.23
N ASP A 243 9.88 7.13 18.60
CA ASP A 243 10.71 6.19 19.36
C ASP A 243 11.53 5.33 18.38
N PRO A 244 12.83 5.58 18.22
CA PRO A 244 13.66 4.86 17.25
C PRO A 244 13.91 3.40 17.62
N ARG A 245 13.46 2.93 18.79
CA ARG A 245 13.53 1.53 19.19
C ARG A 245 12.32 0.71 18.79
N ARG A 246 11.24 1.36 18.37
CA ARG A 246 9.94 0.77 18.01
C ARG A 246 9.57 1.13 16.58
N ILE A 247 10.20 0.46 15.62
CA ILE A 247 9.99 0.70 14.18
C ILE A 247 9.39 -0.55 13.54
N GLY A 248 8.31 -0.37 12.79
CA GLY A 248 7.68 -1.40 11.96
C GLY A 248 7.72 -1.02 10.49
N ALA A 249 7.55 -2.00 9.62
CA ALA A 249 7.38 -1.81 8.19
C ALA A 249 6.18 -2.60 7.69
N ALA A 250 5.40 -2.02 6.79
CA ALA A 250 4.32 -2.74 6.11
C ALA A 250 4.18 -2.25 4.67
N GLY A 251 3.49 -3.02 3.86
CA GLY A 251 3.18 -2.56 2.52
C GLY A 251 2.27 -3.50 1.77
N HIS A 252 1.68 -2.99 0.71
CA HIS A 252 0.83 -3.72 -0.21
C HIS A 252 1.63 -4.24 -1.38
N SER A 253 1.35 -5.48 -1.83
CA SER A 253 1.95 -6.05 -3.04
C SER A 253 3.48 -6.00 -2.98
N LEU A 254 4.16 -5.37 -3.93
CA LEU A 254 5.61 -5.17 -3.91
C LEU A 254 6.09 -4.44 -2.66
N GLY A 255 5.28 -3.54 -2.09
CA GLY A 255 5.55 -2.90 -0.80
C GLY A 255 5.61 -3.87 0.37
N GLY A 256 4.82 -4.95 0.34
CA GLY A 256 4.88 -6.05 1.31
C GLY A 256 6.18 -6.84 1.22
N ASN A 257 6.63 -7.12 0.00
CA ASN A 257 7.96 -7.70 -0.23
C ASN A 257 9.09 -6.75 0.24
N ALA A 258 8.94 -5.44 -0.01
CA ALA A 258 9.90 -4.45 0.48
C ALA A 258 9.94 -4.40 2.02
N ALA A 259 8.81 -4.63 2.72
CA ALA A 259 8.77 -4.71 4.17
C ALA A 259 9.60 -5.89 4.71
N ALA A 260 9.54 -7.07 4.08
CA ALA A 260 10.41 -8.19 4.43
C ALA A 260 11.88 -7.89 4.10
N SER A 261 12.14 -7.27 2.96
CA SER A 261 13.49 -6.92 2.50
C SER A 261 14.16 -5.88 3.42
N VAL A 262 13.43 -4.85 3.87
CA VAL A 262 13.99 -3.88 4.81
C VAL A 262 14.22 -4.49 6.19
N MET A 263 13.38 -5.42 6.64
CA MET A 263 13.66 -6.15 7.88
C MET A 263 14.95 -6.96 7.80
N ALA A 264 15.23 -7.60 6.67
CA ALA A 264 16.48 -8.32 6.46
C ALA A 264 17.69 -7.38 6.49
N ALA A 265 17.59 -6.19 5.86
CA ALA A 265 18.69 -5.24 5.71
C ALA A 265 18.90 -4.33 6.93
N ASP A 266 17.83 -3.96 7.64
CA ASP A 266 17.85 -2.97 8.73
C ASP A 266 17.31 -3.56 10.04
N ARG A 267 18.20 -3.79 10.99
CA ARG A 267 17.84 -4.38 12.30
C ARG A 267 16.99 -3.47 13.18
N ARG A 268 16.85 -2.19 12.84
CA ARG A 268 15.97 -1.25 13.56
C ARG A 268 14.50 -1.56 13.32
N VAL A 269 14.17 -2.16 12.15
CA VAL A 269 12.79 -2.58 11.84
C VAL A 269 12.49 -3.86 12.64
N ARG A 270 11.60 -3.74 13.60
CA ARG A 270 11.33 -4.76 14.64
C ARG A 270 10.17 -5.69 14.30
N ALA A 271 9.29 -5.28 13.41
CA ALA A 271 8.08 -6.02 13.03
C ALA A 271 7.69 -5.69 11.57
N GLY A 272 7.18 -6.67 10.82
CA GLY A 272 6.82 -6.47 9.42
C GLY A 272 5.49 -7.08 9.02
N VAL A 273 4.82 -6.44 8.04
CA VAL A 273 3.56 -6.91 7.46
C VAL A 273 3.64 -6.90 5.94
N ASN A 274 3.25 -8.01 5.34
CA ASN A 274 3.03 -8.12 3.90
C ASN A 274 1.53 -8.24 3.63
N LEU A 275 0.99 -7.26 2.88
CA LEU A 275 -0.39 -7.23 2.40
C LEU A 275 -0.42 -7.68 0.95
N ASP A 276 -0.78 -8.93 0.72
CA ASP A 276 -0.99 -9.56 -0.60
C ASP A 276 0.19 -9.46 -1.58
N GLY A 277 1.42 -9.46 -1.07
CA GLY A 277 2.62 -9.33 -1.90
C GLY A 277 3.36 -10.63 -2.14
N SER A 278 3.62 -10.96 -3.41
CA SER A 278 4.53 -12.04 -3.77
C SER A 278 5.97 -11.70 -3.34
N PHE A 279 6.71 -12.66 -2.80
CA PHE A 279 8.12 -12.48 -2.47
C PHE A 279 9.01 -12.67 -3.70
N PHE A 280 9.04 -11.68 -4.60
CA PHE A 280 9.99 -11.64 -5.73
C PHE A 280 11.44 -11.64 -5.23
N ALA A 281 11.76 -10.78 -4.26
CA ALA A 281 12.96 -10.90 -3.45
C ALA A 281 12.65 -11.86 -2.29
N PRO A 282 13.24 -13.06 -2.28
CA PRO A 282 12.96 -14.03 -1.23
C PRO A 282 13.39 -13.56 0.15
N VAL A 283 12.66 -14.00 1.18
CA VAL A 283 13.16 -13.86 2.56
C VAL A 283 14.51 -14.57 2.68
N ALA A 284 15.47 -13.92 3.34
CA ALA A 284 16.80 -14.46 3.51
C ALA A 284 16.75 -15.85 4.20
N VAL A 285 17.61 -16.77 3.76
CA VAL A 285 17.71 -18.12 4.37
C VAL A 285 18.07 -18.03 5.86
N SER A 286 18.80 -16.99 6.26
CA SER A 286 19.11 -16.68 7.66
C SER A 286 17.93 -16.16 8.48
N GLY A 287 16.76 -16.05 7.88
CA GLY A 287 15.57 -15.52 8.52
C GLY A 287 15.57 -14.01 8.70
N LEU A 288 14.68 -13.53 9.55
CA LEU A 288 14.55 -12.13 9.93
C LEU A 288 15.11 -11.84 11.33
N GLY A 289 15.90 -12.74 11.89
CA GLY A 289 16.53 -12.62 13.21
C GLY A 289 15.51 -12.70 14.35
N GLY A 290 14.58 -13.62 14.29
CA GLY A 290 13.53 -13.86 15.28
C GLY A 290 12.46 -12.78 15.36
N ARG A 291 12.42 -11.84 14.41
CA ARG A 291 11.47 -10.71 14.42
C ARG A 291 10.12 -11.12 13.82
N PRO A 292 9.00 -10.63 14.42
CA PRO A 292 7.67 -11.01 14.02
C PRO A 292 7.31 -10.53 12.61
N PHE A 293 6.54 -11.37 11.88
CA PHE A 293 6.07 -11.07 10.54
C PHE A 293 4.64 -11.55 10.33
N LEU A 294 3.78 -10.69 9.78
CA LEU A 294 2.41 -11.01 9.39
C LEU A 294 2.30 -11.04 7.87
N MET A 295 1.70 -12.10 7.35
CA MET A 295 1.25 -12.20 5.97
C MET A 295 -0.27 -12.21 5.97
N LEU A 296 -0.89 -11.23 5.32
CA LEU A 296 -2.33 -11.08 5.15
C LEU A 296 -2.63 -10.90 3.66
N GLY A 297 -3.28 -11.87 3.04
CA GLY A 297 -3.49 -11.86 1.59
C GLY A 297 -4.80 -12.47 1.15
N THR A 298 -5.01 -12.49 -0.15
CA THR A 298 -6.21 -13.06 -0.75
C THR A 298 -6.22 -14.59 -0.65
N LYS A 299 -7.39 -15.16 -0.42
CA LYS A 299 -7.57 -16.63 -0.38
C LYS A 299 -7.17 -17.25 -1.72
N VAL A 300 -7.50 -16.62 -2.83
CA VAL A 300 -7.28 -17.18 -4.17
C VAL A 300 -5.80 -17.26 -4.52
N GLN A 301 -5.02 -16.23 -4.19
CA GLN A 301 -3.61 -16.17 -4.59
C GLN A 301 -2.65 -16.73 -3.53
N HIS A 302 -2.99 -16.59 -2.26
CA HIS A 302 -2.05 -16.82 -1.17
C HIS A 302 -2.49 -17.89 -0.16
N SER A 303 -3.45 -18.75 -0.50
CA SER A 303 -3.65 -19.97 0.28
C SER A 303 -2.52 -20.97 0.04
N PRO A 304 -2.18 -21.83 1.01
CA PRO A 304 -1.27 -22.95 0.76
C PRO A 304 -1.73 -23.77 -0.46
N GLY A 305 -0.82 -23.97 -1.40
CA GLY A 305 -1.13 -24.65 -2.68
C GLY A 305 -1.74 -23.77 -3.78
N ALA A 306 -1.93 -22.48 -3.55
CA ALA A 306 -2.33 -21.53 -4.58
C ALA A 306 -1.23 -21.31 -5.63
N ALA A 307 -1.56 -20.57 -6.72
CA ALA A 307 -0.64 -20.32 -7.83
C ALA A 307 0.63 -19.55 -7.41
N ASP A 308 0.52 -18.62 -6.47
CA ASP A 308 1.71 -17.99 -5.88
C ASP A 308 2.34 -18.92 -4.82
N THR A 309 3.42 -19.55 -5.20
CA THR A 309 4.21 -20.42 -4.32
C THR A 309 5.24 -19.68 -3.46
N THR A 310 5.38 -18.36 -3.62
CA THR A 310 6.43 -17.59 -2.92
C THR A 310 6.19 -17.54 -1.41
N TRP A 311 4.94 -17.51 -0.96
CA TRP A 311 4.62 -17.55 0.47
C TRP A 311 4.94 -18.91 1.07
N THR A 312 4.60 -20.01 0.39
CA THR A 312 4.96 -21.37 0.83
C THR A 312 6.48 -21.56 0.89
N ARG A 313 7.22 -21.03 -0.10
CA ARG A 313 8.68 -21.08 -0.14
C ARG A 313 9.31 -20.35 1.05
N ASP A 314 8.80 -19.18 1.39
CA ASP A 314 9.43 -18.28 2.36
C ASP A 314 8.87 -18.40 3.79
N TRP A 315 7.71 -19.05 3.97
CA TRP A 315 7.15 -19.32 5.30
C TRP A 315 8.13 -19.97 6.28
N PRO A 316 8.88 -21.02 5.92
CA PRO A 316 9.86 -21.62 6.83
C PRO A 316 11.01 -20.68 7.22
N ARG A 317 11.29 -19.66 6.40
CA ARG A 317 12.38 -18.70 6.64
C ARG A 317 11.99 -17.57 7.60
N LEU A 318 10.70 -17.40 7.87
CA LEU A 318 10.22 -16.50 8.91
C LEU A 318 10.44 -17.16 10.27
N ASP A 319 11.53 -16.79 10.94
CA ASP A 319 12.10 -17.44 12.10
C ASP A 319 11.60 -16.89 13.45
N GLY A 320 10.73 -15.88 13.44
CA GLY A 320 10.08 -15.30 14.62
C GLY A 320 8.60 -15.69 14.75
N TRP A 321 7.88 -14.94 15.60
CA TRP A 321 6.42 -15.01 15.62
C TRP A 321 5.87 -14.70 14.24
N LYS A 322 4.97 -15.51 13.72
CA LYS A 322 4.43 -15.34 12.39
C LYS A 322 2.97 -15.76 12.30
N ARG A 323 2.23 -15.14 11.38
CA ARG A 323 0.87 -15.55 10.97
C ARG A 323 0.75 -15.47 9.46
N TRP A 324 0.05 -16.43 8.92
CA TRP A 324 -0.38 -16.46 7.54
C TRP A 324 -1.90 -16.45 7.53
N LEU A 325 -2.48 -15.32 7.12
CA LEU A 325 -3.90 -15.08 7.07
C LEU A 325 -4.34 -14.89 5.62
N THR A 326 -5.48 -15.50 5.27
CA THR A 326 -6.10 -15.27 3.96
C THR A 326 -7.52 -14.79 4.13
N VAL A 327 -7.94 -13.90 3.22
CA VAL A 327 -9.27 -13.28 3.23
C VAL A 327 -10.10 -13.85 2.08
N ALA A 328 -11.28 -14.38 2.38
CA ALA A 328 -12.23 -14.85 1.39
C ALA A 328 -12.86 -13.66 0.63
N ASP A 329 -13.33 -13.92 -0.59
CA ASP A 329 -14.05 -12.96 -1.43
C ASP A 329 -13.26 -11.66 -1.70
N SER A 330 -11.95 -11.71 -1.55
CA SER A 330 -11.02 -10.60 -1.69
C SER A 330 -10.23 -10.67 -2.99
N GLY A 331 -9.82 -9.50 -3.50
CA GLY A 331 -8.91 -9.34 -4.63
C GLY A 331 -7.64 -8.61 -4.23
N HIS A 332 -6.69 -8.48 -5.18
CA HIS A 332 -5.38 -7.89 -4.91
C HIS A 332 -5.45 -6.48 -4.29
N PHE A 333 -6.43 -5.69 -4.65
CA PHE A 333 -6.61 -4.33 -4.12
C PHE A 333 -7.41 -4.25 -2.81
N THR A 334 -7.86 -5.36 -2.24
CA THR A 334 -8.62 -5.39 -0.98
C THR A 334 -7.92 -4.63 0.17
N PHE A 335 -6.60 -4.62 0.18
CA PHE A 335 -5.80 -4.09 1.30
C PHE A 335 -5.38 -2.62 1.14
N ILE A 336 -6.01 -1.91 0.19
CA ILE A 336 -5.76 -0.49 -0.12
C ILE A 336 -7.08 0.29 -0.23
N ASP A 337 -6.99 1.60 -0.48
CA ASP A 337 -8.16 2.48 -0.49
C ASP A 337 -9.10 2.29 -1.69
N LEU A 338 -8.62 1.70 -2.81
CA LEU A 338 -9.40 1.65 -4.05
C LEU A 338 -10.76 0.96 -3.92
N PRO A 339 -10.92 -0.21 -3.27
CA PRO A 339 -12.25 -0.81 -3.07
C PRO A 339 -13.15 0.01 -2.14
N ILE A 340 -12.55 0.68 -1.15
CA ILE A 340 -13.27 1.53 -0.19
C ILE A 340 -13.90 2.72 -0.91
N LEU A 341 -13.12 3.40 -1.75
CA LEU A 341 -13.55 4.57 -2.51
C LEU A 341 -14.45 4.16 -3.68
N GLY A 342 -14.11 3.06 -4.38
CA GLY A 342 -14.90 2.52 -5.48
C GLY A 342 -16.31 2.16 -5.06
N ALA A 343 -16.49 1.50 -3.92
CA ALA A 343 -17.80 1.13 -3.39
C ALA A 343 -18.70 2.35 -3.11
N GLN A 344 -18.14 3.47 -2.66
CA GLN A 344 -18.87 4.72 -2.46
C GLN A 344 -19.32 5.33 -3.81
N GLY A 345 -18.57 5.09 -4.88
CA GLY A 345 -18.94 5.46 -6.26
C GLY A 345 -19.80 4.40 -6.98
N GLY A 346 -20.26 3.36 -6.27
CA GLY A 346 -21.09 2.29 -6.85
C GLY A 346 -20.32 1.26 -7.66
N ILE A 347 -18.97 1.22 -7.55
CA ILE A 347 -18.13 0.24 -8.24
C ILE A 347 -17.82 -0.92 -7.30
N VAL A 348 -18.14 -2.11 -7.76
CA VAL A 348 -17.82 -3.37 -7.08
C VAL A 348 -17.12 -4.27 -8.09
N ASP A 349 -16.00 -4.88 -7.67
CA ASP A 349 -15.34 -5.91 -8.45
C ASP A 349 -16.09 -7.25 -8.28
N PRO A 350 -16.71 -7.81 -9.33
CA PRO A 350 -17.42 -9.08 -9.20
C PRO A 350 -16.49 -10.26 -8.84
N ALA A 351 -15.20 -10.16 -9.14
CA ALA A 351 -14.20 -11.18 -8.81
C ALA A 351 -13.71 -11.07 -7.36
N ALA A 352 -14.00 -9.95 -6.70
CA ALA A 352 -13.61 -9.67 -5.32
C ALA A 352 -14.79 -9.02 -4.57
N PRO A 353 -15.88 -9.78 -4.31
CA PRO A 353 -17.14 -9.22 -3.82
C PRO A 353 -17.10 -8.73 -2.36
N LEU A 354 -15.99 -8.90 -1.64
CA LEU A 354 -15.83 -8.33 -0.32
C LEU A 354 -16.05 -6.82 -0.36
N SER A 355 -17.00 -6.34 0.46
CA SER A 355 -17.34 -4.92 0.42
C SER A 355 -16.14 -4.02 0.77
N GLY A 356 -16.06 -2.82 0.15
CA GLY A 356 -15.00 -1.87 0.44
C GLY A 356 -14.91 -1.51 1.93
N LYS A 357 -16.06 -1.44 2.64
CA LYS A 357 -16.09 -1.24 4.09
C LYS A 357 -15.36 -2.38 4.82
N ARG A 358 -15.69 -3.65 4.53
CA ARG A 358 -15.04 -4.81 5.16
C ARG A 358 -13.56 -4.90 4.82
N SER A 359 -13.19 -4.56 3.58
CA SER A 359 -11.79 -4.48 3.15
C SER A 359 -10.98 -3.55 4.06
N GLY A 360 -11.49 -2.34 4.33
CA GLY A 360 -10.86 -1.39 5.24
C GLY A 360 -10.82 -1.87 6.68
N GLU A 361 -11.93 -2.40 7.21
CA GLU A 361 -12.03 -2.90 8.59
C GLU A 361 -11.05 -4.04 8.85
N ILE A 362 -10.99 -5.06 7.99
CA ILE A 362 -10.07 -6.19 8.13
C ILE A 362 -8.62 -5.69 8.08
N THR A 363 -8.28 -4.87 7.09
CA THR A 363 -6.90 -4.37 6.91
C THR A 363 -6.45 -3.59 8.14
N THR A 364 -7.23 -2.60 8.60
CA THR A 364 -6.85 -1.75 9.74
C THR A 364 -6.86 -2.49 11.07
N SER A 365 -7.77 -3.47 11.25
CA SER A 365 -7.86 -4.26 12.48
C SER A 365 -6.67 -5.20 12.63
N TYR A 366 -6.35 -6.00 11.61
CA TYR A 366 -5.27 -6.99 11.71
C TYR A 366 -3.89 -6.35 11.71
N VAL A 367 -3.65 -5.31 10.90
CA VAL A 367 -2.39 -4.57 10.91
C VAL A 367 -2.22 -3.79 12.21
N GLY A 368 -3.29 -3.14 12.70
CA GLY A 368 -3.30 -2.44 13.97
C GLY A 368 -3.03 -3.38 15.15
N ALA A 369 -3.69 -4.54 15.20
CA ALA A 369 -3.46 -5.57 16.20
C ALA A 369 -2.02 -6.08 16.17
N PHE A 370 -1.46 -6.32 14.97
CA PHE A 370 -0.07 -6.78 14.83
C PHE A 370 0.93 -5.77 15.39
N PHE A 371 0.84 -4.51 15.00
CA PHE A 371 1.74 -3.49 15.55
C PHE A 371 1.46 -3.18 17.03
N GLY A 372 0.21 -3.25 17.49
CA GLY A 372 -0.14 -3.18 18.90
C GLY A 372 0.61 -4.21 19.74
N ARG A 373 0.55 -5.48 19.32
CA ARG A 373 1.26 -6.57 19.99
C ARG A 373 2.79 -6.40 19.97
N HIS A 374 3.36 -6.13 18.80
CA HIS A 374 4.81 -6.26 18.60
C HIS A 374 5.62 -4.98 18.78
N LEU A 375 5.00 -3.81 18.67
CA LEU A 375 5.67 -2.53 18.92
C LEU A 375 5.27 -1.87 20.24
N ARG A 376 4.09 -2.25 20.81
CA ARG A 376 3.58 -1.64 22.04
C ARG A 376 3.41 -2.63 23.19
N GLY A 377 3.51 -3.93 22.92
CA GLY A 377 3.36 -4.99 23.92
C GLY A 377 1.93 -5.22 24.40
N GLU A 378 0.95 -4.82 23.60
CA GLU A 378 -0.48 -4.96 23.89
C GLU A 378 -0.96 -6.39 23.64
N GLN A 379 -1.91 -6.85 24.45
CA GLN A 379 -2.59 -8.12 24.16
C GLN A 379 -3.53 -7.92 22.96
N GLN A 380 -3.44 -8.82 21.99
CA GLN A 380 -4.23 -8.75 20.75
C GLN A 380 -4.83 -10.12 20.41
N PRO A 381 -5.96 -10.51 21.03
CA PRO A 381 -6.59 -11.81 20.84
C PRO A 381 -6.97 -12.11 19.38
N LEU A 382 -7.21 -11.05 18.57
CA LEU A 382 -7.50 -11.15 17.14
C LEU A 382 -6.43 -11.93 16.37
N LEU A 383 -5.19 -11.97 16.86
CA LEU A 383 -4.06 -12.66 16.22
C LEU A 383 -3.84 -14.09 16.73
N ASP A 384 -4.66 -14.56 17.68
CA ASP A 384 -4.46 -15.86 18.29
C ASP A 384 -5.27 -16.98 17.63
N GLY A 385 -6.32 -16.64 16.88
CA GLY A 385 -7.16 -17.60 16.15
C GLY A 385 -8.30 -16.93 15.38
N PRO A 386 -9.09 -17.70 14.66
CA PRO A 386 -10.27 -17.21 13.93
C PRO A 386 -11.24 -16.45 14.82
N SER A 387 -11.81 -15.38 14.30
CA SER A 387 -12.79 -14.53 14.95
C SER A 387 -14.17 -14.69 14.31
N ALA A 388 -15.21 -14.83 15.11
CA ALA A 388 -16.60 -14.84 14.62
C ALA A 388 -17.02 -13.46 14.05
N ALA A 389 -16.30 -12.38 14.42
CA ALA A 389 -16.52 -11.05 13.86
C ALA A 389 -15.90 -10.89 12.47
N ASP A 390 -14.93 -11.74 12.11
CA ASP A 390 -14.20 -11.69 10.84
C ASP A 390 -14.22 -13.10 10.18
N PRO A 391 -15.40 -13.63 9.81
CA PRO A 391 -15.52 -14.98 9.24
C PRO A 391 -14.81 -15.14 7.89
N GLU A 392 -14.49 -14.03 7.22
CA GLU A 392 -13.76 -14.00 5.96
C GLU A 392 -12.26 -14.30 6.14
N VAL A 393 -11.73 -14.16 7.37
CA VAL A 393 -10.30 -14.31 7.66
C VAL A 393 -9.98 -15.72 8.13
N ALA A 394 -9.17 -16.44 7.37
CA ALA A 394 -8.73 -17.77 7.68
C ALA A 394 -7.25 -17.79 8.10
N PHE A 395 -6.94 -18.55 9.16
CA PHE A 395 -5.59 -18.79 9.66
C PHE A 395 -5.01 -20.02 8.96
N GLN A 396 -4.01 -19.82 8.13
CA GLN A 396 -3.41 -20.89 7.34
C GLN A 396 -2.29 -21.61 8.13
N ASN A 397 -1.36 -20.88 8.70
CA ASN A 397 -0.24 -21.35 9.55
C ASN A 397 0.25 -22.79 9.24
N PRO A 398 0.66 -23.09 7.99
CA PRO A 398 1.08 -24.41 7.55
C PRO A 398 2.41 -24.84 8.20
#